data_9154e866c421f2a48ef95a16e0299a82
#
_entry.id   9154e866c421f2a48ef95a16e0299a82
#
_cell.length_a   1.000
_cell.length_b   1.000
_cell.length_c   1.000
_cell.angle_alpha   90.00
_cell.angle_beta   90.00
_cell.angle_gamma   90.00
#
_symmetry.space_group_name_H-M   'P 1'
#
loop_
_entity.id
_entity.type
_entity.pdbx_description
1 polymer ?
#
loop_
_entity_poly.entity_id
_entity_poly.type
_entity_poly.pdbx_seq_one_letter_code
_entity_poly.pdbx_strand_id
1 'polypeptide(L)'
;QDIRFYETYRESGVIDSVNQVCTLYQSIGAQDLDHGAVLERARVHEARLGCTYNHLAVSDRHLGRGYALGGFRHPRSRYSTKTSYVQMLHAYNETLDYWEAEIAKHSPTLFISGGKIPATVARAHGVPYRFMAGARYKNYYYWAENEYFSAPNLEAAFTSTSKANSKDIESPYHDHLVNRAKFLKSRGLFELSHVL
;
A
#
# COMPACT_ATOMS: atom_id res chain seq x y z
N GLN A 1 -7.14 6.95 10.49
CA GLN A 1 -7.56 5.77 11.26
C GLN A 1 -7.74 6.18 12.71
N ASP A 2 -8.76 5.65 13.36
CA ASP A 2 -9.05 5.99 14.75
C ASP A 2 -8.14 5.16 15.67
N ILE A 3 -7.21 5.81 16.34
CA ILE A 3 -6.27 5.17 17.25
C ILE A 3 -6.97 4.42 18.38
N ARG A 4 -8.13 4.92 18.83
CA ARG A 4 -8.94 4.30 19.91
C ARG A 4 -9.35 2.88 19.59
N PHE A 5 -9.55 2.55 18.30
CA PHE A 5 -9.83 1.18 17.87
C PHE A 5 -8.68 0.24 18.22
N TYR A 6 -7.45 0.66 18.00
CA TYR A 6 -6.27 -0.16 18.30
C TYR A 6 -5.96 -0.22 19.80
N GLU A 7 -6.25 0.84 20.55
CA GLU A 7 -6.09 0.86 22.00
C GLU A 7 -6.96 -0.19 22.69
N THR A 8 -8.18 -0.42 22.21
CA THR A 8 -9.05 -1.48 22.72
C THR A 8 -8.41 -2.86 22.57
N TYR A 9 -7.73 -3.13 21.45
CA TYR A 9 -7.02 -4.39 21.23
C TYR A 9 -5.75 -4.51 22.09
N ARG A 10 -5.09 -3.42 22.38
CA ARG A 10 -3.97 -3.40 23.33
C ARG A 10 -4.43 -3.77 24.74
N GLU A 11 -5.53 -3.20 25.19
CA GLU A 11 -6.13 -3.51 26.49
C GLU A 11 -6.55 -4.97 26.61
N SER A 12 -6.95 -5.60 25.52
CA SER A 12 -7.28 -7.03 25.49
C SER A 12 -6.06 -7.97 25.41
N GLY A 13 -4.85 -7.42 25.30
CA GLY A 13 -3.61 -8.21 25.20
C GLY A 13 -3.34 -8.81 23.81
N VAL A 14 -4.14 -8.44 22.79
CA VAL A 14 -3.94 -8.90 21.40
C VAL A 14 -2.83 -8.10 20.70
N ILE A 15 -2.63 -6.84 21.12
CA ILE A 15 -1.60 -5.94 20.59
C ILE A 15 -0.76 -5.42 21.75
N ASP A 16 0.55 -5.59 21.68
CA ASP A 16 1.49 -5.15 22.73
C ASP A 16 1.62 -3.62 22.77
N SER A 17 1.68 -3.00 21.61
CA SER A 17 1.85 -1.54 21.51
C SER A 17 1.13 -0.95 20.31
N VAL A 18 0.74 0.32 20.44
CA VAL A 18 0.17 1.13 19.37
C VAL A 18 0.97 2.42 19.26
N ASN A 19 1.59 2.65 18.10
CA ASN A 19 2.35 3.85 17.81
C ASN A 19 1.67 4.64 16.69
N GLN A 20 1.45 5.92 16.93
CA GLN A 20 0.97 6.82 15.89
C GLN A 20 2.15 7.61 15.32
N VAL A 21 2.61 7.20 14.15
CA VAL A 21 3.70 7.86 13.45
C VAL A 21 3.25 8.31 12.08
N CYS A 22 3.62 9.53 11.73
CA CYS A 22 3.24 10.14 10.46
C CYS A 22 4.46 10.86 9.84
N THR A 23 5.59 10.15 9.75
CA THR A 23 6.87 10.68 9.25
C THR A 23 6.73 11.38 7.91
N LEU A 24 6.01 10.76 6.97
CA LEU A 24 5.79 11.31 5.64
C LEU A 24 5.13 12.69 5.67
N TYR A 25 4.13 12.89 6.52
CA TYR A 25 3.39 14.15 6.64
C TYR A 25 4.17 15.22 7.38
N GLN A 26 5.03 14.82 8.29
CA GLN A 26 5.88 15.73 9.06
C GLN A 26 7.05 16.25 8.22
N SER A 27 7.61 15.39 7.39
CA SER A 27 8.84 15.65 6.65
C SER A 27 8.65 16.40 5.34
N ILE A 28 7.47 16.30 4.70
CA ILE A 28 7.23 16.90 3.38
C ILE A 28 7.25 18.43 3.40
N GLY A 29 7.00 19.05 4.55
CA GLY A 29 7.04 20.49 4.75
C GLY A 29 8.42 21.05 5.10
N ALA A 30 9.45 20.21 5.16
CA ALA A 30 10.79 20.63 5.54
C ALA A 30 11.33 21.72 4.61
N GLN A 31 11.96 22.72 5.19
CA GLN A 31 12.60 23.85 4.52
C GLN A 31 14.12 23.73 4.67
N ASP A 32 14.85 24.50 3.89
CA ASP A 32 16.33 24.62 4.00
C ASP A 32 17.07 23.28 3.92
N LEU A 33 16.59 22.39 3.05
CA LEU A 33 17.18 21.07 2.85
C LEU A 33 18.53 21.17 2.12
N ASP A 34 19.53 20.47 2.62
CA ASP A 34 20.74 20.18 1.85
C ASP A 34 20.41 19.19 0.72
N HIS A 35 20.32 19.69 -0.49
CA HIS A 35 19.96 18.92 -1.68
C HIS A 35 20.96 17.77 -1.95
N GLY A 36 22.25 18.03 -1.71
CA GLY A 36 23.29 17.01 -1.91
C GLY A 36 23.12 15.85 -0.94
N ALA A 37 22.94 16.14 0.34
CA ALA A 37 22.73 15.14 1.37
C ALA A 37 21.43 14.34 1.14
N VAL A 38 20.34 15.01 0.75
CA VAL A 38 19.06 14.33 0.44
C VAL A 38 19.22 13.35 -0.73
N LEU A 39 19.89 13.77 -1.80
CA LEU A 39 20.11 12.93 -2.97
C LEU A 39 21.04 11.74 -2.67
N GLU A 40 22.10 11.96 -1.90
CA GLU A 40 23.02 10.88 -1.53
C GLU A 40 22.32 9.84 -0.65
N ARG A 41 21.57 10.27 0.34
CA ARG A 41 20.76 9.38 1.17
C ARG A 41 19.75 8.58 0.34
N ALA A 42 19.10 9.22 -0.65
CA ALA A 42 18.20 8.54 -1.57
C ALA A 42 18.91 7.46 -2.38
N ARG A 43 20.12 7.70 -2.89
CA ARG A 43 20.91 6.70 -3.61
C ARG A 43 21.26 5.48 -2.75
N VAL A 44 21.60 5.72 -1.47
CA VAL A 44 21.88 4.64 -0.52
C VAL A 44 20.64 3.76 -0.33
N HIS A 45 19.45 4.38 -0.16
CA HIS A 45 18.21 3.64 -0.06
C HIS A 45 17.86 2.86 -1.34
N GLU A 46 17.97 3.49 -2.51
CA GLU A 46 17.70 2.84 -3.80
C GLU A 46 18.58 1.60 -4.01
N ALA A 47 19.88 1.72 -3.70
CA ALA A 47 20.80 0.62 -3.80
C ALA A 47 20.43 -0.55 -2.88
N ARG A 48 20.05 -0.25 -1.63
CA ARG A 48 19.67 -1.25 -0.63
C ARG A 48 18.32 -1.91 -0.93
N LEU A 49 17.34 -1.14 -1.38
CA LEU A 49 16.00 -1.63 -1.69
C LEU A 49 15.94 -2.36 -3.04
N GLY A 50 16.91 -2.15 -3.92
CA GLY A 50 16.91 -2.68 -5.28
C GLY A 50 15.82 -2.06 -6.17
N CYS A 51 15.36 -0.85 -5.86
CA CYS A 51 14.38 -0.14 -6.67
C CYS A 51 14.55 1.38 -6.56
N THR A 52 14.08 2.12 -7.55
CA THR A 52 14.16 3.58 -7.56
C THR A 52 13.01 4.23 -6.79
N TYR A 53 13.22 5.44 -6.31
CA TYR A 53 12.14 6.25 -5.71
C TYR A 53 11.00 6.54 -6.68
N ASN A 54 11.28 6.64 -7.97
CA ASN A 54 10.23 6.75 -8.98
C ASN A 54 9.30 5.54 -8.95
N HIS A 55 9.82 4.34 -8.74
CA HIS A 55 9.03 3.14 -8.58
C HIS A 55 8.10 3.20 -7.36
N LEU A 56 8.56 3.75 -6.25
CA LEU A 56 7.74 3.98 -5.06
C LEU A 56 6.70 5.08 -5.32
N ALA A 57 7.11 6.19 -5.92
CA ALA A 57 6.28 7.37 -6.14
C ALA A 57 5.12 7.14 -7.11
N VAL A 58 5.31 6.36 -8.18
CA VAL A 58 4.28 6.12 -9.21
C VAL A 58 3.00 5.53 -8.63
N SER A 59 3.11 4.67 -7.63
CA SER A 59 1.94 4.06 -6.99
C SER A 59 1.44 4.83 -5.78
N ASP A 60 2.20 5.80 -5.28
CA ASP A 60 1.81 6.61 -4.15
C ASP A 60 0.80 7.68 -4.57
N ARG A 61 -0.44 7.53 -4.10
CA ARG A 61 -1.51 8.47 -4.41
C ARG A 61 -1.37 9.80 -3.68
N HIS A 62 -0.58 9.84 -2.64
CA HIS A 62 -0.37 11.04 -1.84
C HIS A 62 0.79 11.87 -2.36
N LEU A 63 1.95 11.26 -2.57
CA LEU A 63 3.17 11.93 -3.01
C LEU A 63 3.37 11.85 -4.51
N GLY A 64 3.33 10.65 -5.10
CA GLY A 64 3.66 10.43 -6.49
C GLY A 64 2.76 11.19 -7.46
N ARG A 65 1.47 11.25 -7.20
CA ARG A 65 0.53 11.98 -8.07
C ARG A 65 0.50 13.49 -7.83
N GLY A 66 0.88 13.94 -6.66
CA GLY A 66 1.05 15.37 -6.38
C GLY A 66 2.22 15.99 -7.14
N TYR A 67 3.17 15.15 -7.55
CA TYR A 67 4.34 15.54 -8.33
C TYR A 67 4.18 15.30 -9.83
N ALA A 68 3.08 14.70 -10.29
CA ALA A 68 2.87 14.44 -11.70
C ALA A 68 3.04 15.73 -12.52
N LEU A 69 3.77 15.61 -13.63
CA LEU A 69 4.08 16.70 -14.56
C LEU A 69 2.84 17.55 -14.86
N GLY A 70 2.95 18.86 -14.69
CA GLY A 70 1.88 19.80 -14.93
C GLY A 70 0.98 20.09 -13.73
N GLY A 71 1.35 19.64 -12.52
CA GLY A 71 0.63 20.00 -11.32
C GLY A 71 -0.73 19.34 -11.16
N PHE A 72 -0.87 18.12 -11.64
CA PHE A 72 -2.09 17.34 -11.43
C PHE A 72 -2.32 17.12 -9.95
N ARG A 73 -3.34 17.76 -9.41
CA ARG A 73 -3.73 17.65 -8.02
C ARG A 73 -4.70 16.47 -7.86
N HIS A 74 -4.23 15.38 -7.26
CA HIS A 74 -5.15 14.32 -6.88
C HIS A 74 -6.14 14.86 -5.82
N PRO A 75 -7.47 14.65 -5.97
CA PRO A 75 -8.47 15.20 -5.05
C PRO A 75 -8.27 14.82 -3.58
N ARG A 76 -7.59 13.71 -3.31
CA ARG A 76 -7.25 13.22 -1.97
C ARG A 76 -5.84 13.62 -1.51
N SER A 77 -5.07 14.29 -2.36
CA SER A 77 -3.75 14.77 -1.97
C SER A 77 -3.89 15.97 -1.04
N ARG A 78 -3.28 15.90 0.13
CA ARG A 78 -3.17 17.01 1.07
C ARG A 78 -1.99 17.93 0.76
N TYR A 79 -1.18 17.56 -0.22
CA TYR A 79 0.06 18.25 -0.54
C TYR A 79 -0.16 19.33 -1.59
N SER A 80 0.57 20.42 -1.39
CA SER A 80 0.61 21.51 -2.35
C SER A 80 1.30 21.04 -3.64
N THR A 81 0.83 21.53 -4.78
CA THR A 81 1.54 21.43 -6.07
C THR A 81 2.90 22.12 -6.05
N LYS A 82 3.20 22.90 -5.01
CA LYS A 82 4.48 23.58 -4.80
C LYS A 82 5.53 22.71 -4.10
N THR A 83 5.21 21.49 -3.67
CA THR A 83 6.19 20.57 -3.09
C THR A 83 7.27 20.26 -4.11
N SER A 84 8.52 20.54 -3.77
CA SER A 84 9.66 20.28 -4.65
C SER A 84 9.99 18.79 -4.70
N TYR A 85 10.72 18.38 -5.74
CA TYR A 85 11.23 17.01 -5.85
C TYR A 85 12.13 16.64 -4.66
N VAL A 86 12.96 17.56 -4.18
CA VAL A 86 13.86 17.33 -3.05
C VAL A 86 13.08 17.14 -1.75
N GLN A 87 12.02 17.91 -1.53
CA GLN A 87 11.13 17.71 -0.37
C GLN A 87 10.45 16.34 -0.40
N MET A 88 10.07 15.89 -1.58
CA MET A 88 9.49 14.55 -1.75
C MET A 88 10.52 13.45 -1.46
N LEU A 89 11.74 13.58 -1.99
CA LEU A 89 12.83 12.64 -1.70
C LEU A 89 13.16 12.61 -0.21
N HIS A 90 13.22 13.77 0.43
CA HIS A 90 13.43 13.87 1.87
C HIS A 90 12.34 13.13 2.66
N ALA A 91 11.08 13.34 2.32
CA ALA A 91 9.98 12.64 2.96
C ALA A 91 10.04 11.11 2.79
N TYR A 92 10.48 10.62 1.61
CA TYR A 92 10.73 9.20 1.40
C TYR A 92 11.92 8.70 2.24
N ASN A 93 13.03 9.44 2.29
CA ASN A 93 14.18 9.11 3.13
C ASN A 93 13.75 8.90 4.58
N GLU A 94 13.04 9.87 5.16
CA GLU A 94 12.55 9.80 6.55
C GLU A 94 11.62 8.61 6.77
N THR A 95 10.74 8.32 5.81
CA THR A 95 9.81 7.20 5.93
C THR A 95 10.53 5.85 5.84
N LEU A 96 11.52 5.74 4.97
CA LEU A 96 12.33 4.53 4.81
C LEU A 96 13.17 4.26 6.06
N ASP A 97 13.87 5.29 6.57
CA ASP A 97 14.65 5.17 7.81
C ASP A 97 13.78 4.77 9.00
N TYR A 98 12.58 5.34 9.09
CA TYR A 98 11.62 4.93 10.11
C TYR A 98 11.32 3.43 10.06
N TRP A 99 10.93 2.90 8.89
CA TRP A 99 10.60 1.49 8.76
C TRP A 99 11.79 0.56 8.97
N GLU A 100 12.97 0.97 8.55
CA GLU A 100 14.19 0.22 8.79
C GLU A 100 14.54 0.18 10.28
N ALA A 101 14.41 1.30 10.98
CA ALA A 101 14.62 1.36 12.42
C ALA A 101 13.60 0.48 13.18
N GLU A 102 12.34 0.49 12.78
CA GLU A 102 11.32 -0.36 13.40
C GLU A 102 11.58 -1.86 13.14
N ILE A 103 12.01 -2.24 11.94
CA ILE A 103 12.38 -3.64 11.65
C ILE A 103 13.61 -4.05 12.47
N ALA A 104 14.64 -3.21 12.54
CA ALA A 104 15.83 -3.49 13.32
C ALA A 104 15.54 -3.63 14.82
N LYS A 105 14.67 -2.77 15.35
CA LYS A 105 14.27 -2.75 16.75
C LYS A 105 13.43 -3.95 17.16
N HIS A 106 12.48 -4.35 16.33
CA HIS A 106 11.49 -5.35 16.71
C HIS A 106 11.76 -6.74 16.11
N SER A 107 12.65 -6.84 15.11
CA SER A 107 12.98 -8.10 14.42
C SER A 107 11.72 -8.92 14.05
N PRO A 108 10.74 -8.33 13.35
CA PRO A 108 9.46 -8.97 13.11
C PRO A 108 9.61 -10.24 12.28
N THR A 109 8.86 -11.27 12.60
CA THR A 109 8.78 -12.52 11.83
C THR A 109 7.79 -12.45 10.68
N LEU A 110 6.87 -11.50 10.74
CA LEU A 110 5.86 -11.23 9.71
C LEU A 110 5.49 -9.75 9.72
N PHE A 111 5.38 -9.18 8.54
CA PHE A 111 4.91 -7.82 8.34
C PHE A 111 3.54 -7.84 7.65
N ILE A 112 2.53 -7.25 8.28
CA ILE A 112 1.19 -7.12 7.70
C ILE A 112 0.89 -5.64 7.46
N SER A 113 0.76 -5.22 6.21
CA SER A 113 0.51 -3.82 5.85
C SER A 113 -0.17 -3.69 4.50
N GLY A 114 -0.77 -2.54 4.25
CA GLY A 114 -1.33 -2.14 2.96
C GLY A 114 -0.46 -1.15 2.18
N GLY A 115 0.76 -0.88 2.63
CA GLY A 115 1.63 0.15 2.03
C GLY A 115 2.76 -0.44 1.18
N LYS A 116 3.10 0.25 0.09
CA LYS A 116 4.20 -0.15 -0.79
C LYS A 116 5.57 0.05 -0.13
N ILE A 117 5.77 1.17 0.55
CA ILE A 117 7.04 1.48 1.22
C ILE A 117 7.38 0.43 2.27
N PRO A 118 6.52 0.12 3.27
CA PRO A 118 6.81 -0.90 4.25
C PRO A 118 7.00 -2.31 3.62
N ALA A 119 6.27 -2.63 2.55
CA ALA A 119 6.46 -3.90 1.84
C ALA A 119 7.85 -3.99 1.19
N THR A 120 8.30 -2.91 0.57
CA THR A 120 9.63 -2.84 -0.06
C THR A 120 10.75 -2.97 0.97
N VAL A 121 10.61 -2.32 2.12
CA VAL A 121 11.59 -2.41 3.22
C VAL A 121 11.58 -3.82 3.82
N ALA A 122 10.41 -4.39 4.11
CA ALA A 122 10.30 -5.76 4.63
C ALA A 122 11.00 -6.77 3.70
N ARG A 123 10.79 -6.65 2.38
CA ARG A 123 11.47 -7.48 1.37
C ARG A 123 12.98 -7.33 1.39
N ALA A 124 13.49 -6.10 1.48
CA ALA A 124 14.92 -5.83 1.54
C ALA A 124 15.59 -6.42 2.79
N HIS A 125 14.84 -6.55 3.88
CA HIS A 125 15.28 -7.19 5.13
C HIS A 125 14.94 -8.68 5.22
N GLY A 126 14.40 -9.29 4.17
CA GLY A 126 14.01 -10.71 4.18
C GLY A 126 12.84 -11.04 5.12
N VAL A 127 12.08 -10.04 5.55
CA VAL A 127 10.90 -10.23 6.41
C VAL A 127 9.71 -10.60 5.53
N PRO A 128 9.00 -11.71 5.80
CA PRO A 128 7.79 -12.08 5.09
C PRO A 128 6.74 -10.98 5.18
N TYR A 129 6.13 -10.64 4.06
CA TYR A 129 5.11 -9.61 3.96
C TYR A 129 3.77 -10.23 3.56
N ARG A 130 2.67 -9.73 4.14
CA ARG A 130 1.31 -10.09 3.76
C ARG A 130 0.42 -8.86 3.72
N PHE A 131 -0.44 -8.83 2.72
CA PHE A 131 -1.47 -7.81 2.57
C PHE A 131 -2.79 -8.45 2.14
N MET A 132 -3.86 -8.14 2.83
CA MET A 132 -5.19 -8.62 2.47
C MET A 132 -5.74 -7.80 1.30
N ALA A 133 -5.66 -8.35 0.10
CA ALA A 133 -6.13 -7.73 -1.13
C ALA A 133 -7.54 -8.21 -1.49
N GLY A 134 -8.39 -7.29 -1.94
CA GLY A 134 -9.71 -7.63 -2.45
C GLY A 134 -9.60 -8.31 -3.82
N ALA A 135 -10.20 -9.47 -3.98
CA ALA A 135 -10.39 -10.08 -5.28
C ALA A 135 -11.41 -9.28 -6.10
N ARG A 136 -11.27 -9.28 -7.43
CA ARG A 136 -12.24 -8.62 -8.32
C ARG A 136 -13.55 -9.39 -8.45
N TYR A 137 -13.72 -10.41 -7.66
CA TYR A 137 -14.85 -11.31 -7.71
C TYR A 137 -15.55 -11.37 -6.35
N LYS A 138 -16.83 -11.05 -6.27
CA LYS A 138 -17.64 -11.01 -5.04
C LYS A 138 -16.92 -10.22 -3.91
N ASN A 139 -17.10 -10.69 -2.67
CA ASN A 139 -16.42 -10.16 -1.47
C ASN A 139 -15.27 -11.09 -1.04
N TYR A 140 -14.58 -11.70 -2.00
CA TYR A 140 -13.43 -12.51 -1.69
C TYR A 140 -12.19 -11.66 -1.50
N TYR A 141 -11.34 -12.12 -0.61
CA TYR A 141 -10.04 -11.55 -0.30
C TYR A 141 -8.99 -12.64 -0.39
N TYR A 142 -7.77 -12.24 -0.69
CA TYR A 142 -6.61 -13.11 -0.68
C TYR A 142 -5.42 -12.44 -0.02
N TRP A 143 -4.47 -13.24 0.44
CA TRP A 143 -3.23 -12.74 0.98
C TRP A 143 -2.21 -12.53 -0.15
N ALA A 144 -1.94 -11.26 -0.46
CA ALA A 144 -0.84 -10.88 -1.32
C ALA A 144 0.48 -10.95 -0.57
N GLU A 145 1.53 -11.35 -1.26
CA GLU A 145 2.86 -11.63 -0.71
C GLU A 145 3.86 -10.51 -0.97
N ASN A 146 3.47 -9.52 -1.76
CA ASN A 146 4.31 -8.37 -2.09
C ASN A 146 3.49 -7.12 -2.41
N GLU A 147 4.19 -6.02 -2.65
CA GLU A 147 3.64 -4.71 -3.00
C GLU A 147 2.92 -4.66 -4.36
N TYR A 148 3.03 -5.70 -5.16
CA TYR A 148 2.38 -5.83 -6.49
C TYR A 148 1.09 -6.62 -6.44
N PHE A 149 0.66 -7.02 -5.25
CA PHE A 149 -0.51 -7.87 -5.03
C PHE A 149 -0.38 -9.27 -5.63
N SER A 150 0.83 -9.77 -5.83
CA SER A 150 1.07 -11.15 -6.27
C SER A 150 0.80 -12.13 -5.13
N ALA A 151 0.31 -13.31 -5.49
CA ALA A 151 0.06 -14.42 -4.59
C ALA A 151 0.50 -15.74 -5.24
N PRO A 152 1.81 -15.98 -5.39
CA PRO A 152 2.34 -17.14 -6.14
C PRO A 152 1.78 -18.49 -5.67
N ASN A 153 1.60 -18.65 -4.35
CA ASN A 153 1.03 -19.87 -3.79
C ASN A 153 -0.43 -20.07 -4.20
N LEU A 154 -1.23 -19.00 -4.24
CA LEU A 154 -2.61 -19.05 -4.73
C LEU A 154 -2.66 -19.32 -6.23
N GLU A 155 -1.78 -18.71 -7.01
CA GLU A 155 -1.66 -18.92 -8.46
C GLU A 155 -1.28 -20.36 -8.77
N ALA A 156 -0.34 -20.95 -8.04
CA ALA A 156 0.05 -22.36 -8.18
C ALA A 156 -1.11 -23.31 -7.82
N ALA A 157 -1.80 -23.05 -6.71
CA ALA A 157 -2.96 -23.82 -6.29
C ALA A 157 -4.10 -23.74 -7.33
N PHE A 158 -4.37 -22.57 -7.88
CA PHE A 158 -5.36 -22.39 -8.93
C PHE A 158 -4.99 -23.15 -10.19
N THR A 159 -3.73 -23.09 -10.64
CA THR A 159 -3.24 -23.79 -11.82
C THR A 159 -3.36 -25.31 -11.67
N SER A 160 -3.09 -25.83 -10.48
CA SER A 160 -3.24 -27.26 -10.20
C SER A 160 -4.70 -27.73 -10.18
N THR A 161 -5.60 -26.91 -9.65
CA THR A 161 -7.03 -27.21 -9.52
C THR A 161 -7.79 -27.03 -10.83
N SER A 162 -7.45 -26.01 -11.63
CA SER A 162 -8.16 -25.72 -12.90
C SER A 162 -8.03 -26.85 -13.93
N LYS A 163 -6.96 -27.65 -13.85
CA LYS A 163 -6.80 -28.85 -14.71
C LYS A 163 -7.74 -29.99 -14.35
N ALA A 164 -8.27 -30.00 -13.12
CA ALA A 164 -9.08 -31.11 -12.63
C ALA A 164 -10.59 -30.96 -12.86
N ASN A 165 -11.15 -29.74 -12.91
CA ASN A 165 -12.60 -29.51 -12.84
C ASN A 165 -13.14 -28.40 -13.75
N SER A 166 -12.73 -28.36 -15.03
CA SER A 166 -13.24 -27.33 -15.96
C SER A 166 -14.70 -27.49 -16.39
N LYS A 167 -15.40 -28.58 -16.00
CA LYS A 167 -16.74 -28.87 -16.48
C LYS A 167 -17.91 -28.41 -15.62
N ASP A 168 -17.67 -28.05 -14.34
CA ASP A 168 -18.74 -27.76 -13.38
C ASP A 168 -18.70 -26.37 -12.74
N ILE A 169 -17.94 -25.43 -13.30
CA ILE A 169 -17.96 -24.08 -12.82
C ILE A 169 -19.09 -23.33 -13.52
N GLU A 170 -20.31 -23.43 -13.01
CA GLU A 170 -21.31 -22.38 -13.23
C GLU A 170 -20.67 -21.05 -12.84
N SER A 171 -20.64 -20.12 -13.80
CA SER A 171 -19.98 -18.84 -13.59
C SER A 171 -20.69 -18.07 -12.47
N PRO A 172 -20.15 -18.04 -11.25
CA PRO A 172 -20.75 -17.30 -10.15
C PRO A 172 -20.64 -15.78 -10.37
N TYR A 173 -20.04 -15.36 -11.49
CA TYR A 173 -19.88 -13.98 -11.89
C TYR A 173 -21.22 -13.29 -12.18
N HIS A 174 -22.17 -14.02 -12.77
CA HIS A 174 -23.50 -13.50 -13.04
C HIS A 174 -24.23 -13.09 -11.74
N ASP A 175 -24.22 -13.96 -10.74
CA ASP A 175 -24.86 -13.69 -9.44
C ASP A 175 -24.21 -12.53 -8.72
N HIS A 176 -22.91 -12.38 -8.85
CA HIS A 176 -22.18 -11.25 -8.28
C HIS A 176 -22.61 -9.93 -8.93
N LEU A 177 -22.73 -9.87 -10.25
CA LEU A 177 -23.17 -8.67 -10.96
C LEU A 177 -24.62 -8.32 -10.62
N VAL A 178 -25.51 -9.31 -10.56
CA VAL A 178 -26.91 -9.11 -10.18
C VAL A 178 -27.03 -8.59 -8.75
N ASN A 179 -26.29 -9.16 -7.80
CA ASN A 179 -26.31 -8.74 -6.40
C ASN A 179 -25.69 -7.36 -6.23
N ARG A 180 -24.62 -7.03 -6.94
CA ARG A 180 -24.01 -5.71 -6.96
C ARG A 180 -24.97 -4.66 -7.54
N ALA A 181 -25.62 -4.98 -8.65
CA ALA A 181 -26.61 -4.10 -9.27
C ALA A 181 -27.79 -3.81 -8.33
N LYS A 182 -28.32 -4.84 -7.65
CA LYS A 182 -29.37 -4.70 -6.63
C LYS A 182 -28.93 -3.79 -5.48
N PHE A 183 -27.71 -3.97 -4.96
CA PHE A 183 -27.14 -3.17 -3.90
C PHE A 183 -26.97 -1.70 -4.32
N LEU A 184 -26.42 -1.46 -5.51
CA LEU A 184 -26.22 -0.10 -6.03
C LEU A 184 -27.55 0.60 -6.29
N LYS A 185 -28.55 -0.12 -6.83
CA LYS A 185 -29.90 0.39 -7.04
C LYS A 185 -30.57 0.79 -5.71
N SER A 186 -30.44 -0.04 -4.68
CA SER A 186 -30.99 0.25 -3.35
C SER A 186 -30.36 1.50 -2.71
N ARG A 187 -29.15 1.88 -3.13
CA ARG A 187 -28.41 3.05 -2.66
C ARG A 187 -28.52 4.26 -3.59
N GLY A 188 -29.31 4.19 -4.65
CA GLY A 188 -29.39 5.27 -5.66
C GLY A 188 -28.10 5.46 -6.47
N LEU A 189 -27.18 4.49 -6.44
CA LEU A 189 -25.86 4.58 -7.11
C LEU A 189 -25.82 3.78 -8.41
N PHE A 190 -26.95 3.31 -8.90
CA PHE A 190 -27.00 2.40 -10.05
C PHE A 190 -26.46 3.04 -11.34
N GLU A 191 -26.73 4.33 -11.55
CA GLU A 191 -26.31 5.03 -12.77
C GLU A 191 -24.79 5.22 -12.85
N LEU A 192 -24.12 5.29 -11.71
CA LEU A 192 -22.66 5.41 -11.64
C LEU A 192 -21.92 4.10 -11.99
N SER A 193 -22.61 2.96 -11.96
CA SER A 193 -22.01 1.65 -12.26
C SER A 193 -21.83 1.38 -13.76
N HIS A 194 -22.46 2.18 -14.62
CA HIS A 194 -22.31 2.08 -16.08
C HIS A 194 -21.14 2.89 -16.63
N VAL A 195 -20.50 3.72 -15.79
CA VAL A 195 -19.40 4.61 -16.17
C VAL A 195 -18.03 4.06 -15.75
N LEU A 196 -18.01 2.97 -15.00
CA LEU A 196 -16.82 2.28 -14.51
C LEU A 196 -16.75 0.85 -15.07
#